data_c55bcbab7a466e6b86496a4efb64c8dd
#
_entry.id   c55bcbab7a466e6b86496a4efb64c8dd
#
_cell.length_a   1.000
_cell.length_b   1.000
_cell.length_c   1.000
_cell.angle_alpha   90.00
_cell.angle_beta   90.00
_cell.angle_gamma   90.00
#
_symmetry.space_group_name_H-M   'P 1'
#
loop_
_entity.id
_entity.type
_entity.pdbx_description
1 polymer ?
#
loop_
_entity_poly.entity_id
_entity_poly.type
_entity_poly.pdbx_seq_one_letter_code
_entity_poly.pdbx_strand_id
1 'polypeptide(L)'
;MPQRLRTPLLPTLCQSVLLLLMLFLFSQCGTRHSTTRRPHIELPDCTISEEAYPVPQHPKAEMRAVWLTTIWGLDWPKMTADTHAGMVRQQESLDKMLDDCVRAGINTVFLQVRLRGDLLYPSSVEPLSPTVSKTGALPNGYDPLQYAIDACHHRGLSVHAWMVVYPLGTNDHVRSLAKQGKGFYAAHPELCLRQGNAWFMDPAQPAVRTHMAQLVRDLVTRYDVDGVHLDYIRYPDGPKKFDDLKSYQRMNPKRLPRMEWREANVTAMIDTLHRTLQEVAPEVALSTACIGKYQQLPKPAPGGYFCKNDVSQDPLVWFQRGIVDFIVPMIYYKDAHFNYYIADWAKRIAPYGPIVAGLGVYRLYDNSRWKLQDIYNQLDTLSHYGLSGVSYYRAEQFLQMYDQLPAERQDQLLLPTRRPAFGAEPRIPFGMAKVEEIVDQGERLTISWSYDLQEPTGHTFNLYYRLYGSHLDCPLVLLGQNLAGRSATISRDFLPEDVLVEFFVEPAAFSGHTGKLSAGALYYNSRELKK
;
A
#
# COMPACT_ATOMS: atom_id res chain seq x y z
N MET A 1 -30.99 34.30 -56.39
CA MET A 1 -32.08 33.42 -56.00
C MET A 1 -31.46 32.15 -55.46
N PRO A 2 -31.53 31.83 -54.18
CA PRO A 2 -30.96 30.60 -53.60
C PRO A 2 -32.03 29.52 -53.46
N GLN A 3 -31.71 28.34 -53.90
CA GLN A 3 -32.53 27.14 -53.73
C GLN A 3 -32.39 26.61 -52.28
N ARG A 4 -33.52 26.42 -51.61
CA ARG A 4 -33.64 25.77 -50.32
C ARG A 4 -33.50 24.24 -50.49
N LEU A 5 -32.51 23.63 -49.86
CA LEU A 5 -32.44 22.19 -49.65
C LEU A 5 -33.25 21.82 -48.40
N ARG A 6 -34.24 20.98 -48.58
CA ARG A 6 -35.09 20.39 -47.52
C ARG A 6 -34.32 19.26 -46.85
N THR A 7 -34.16 19.29 -45.53
CA THR A 7 -33.76 18.18 -44.71
C THR A 7 -34.93 17.23 -44.46
N PRO A 8 -34.77 15.90 -44.61
CA PRO A 8 -35.81 14.96 -44.24
C PRO A 8 -35.81 14.74 -42.73
N LEU A 9 -36.99 14.86 -42.12
CA LEU A 9 -37.29 14.45 -40.75
C LEU A 9 -37.24 12.91 -40.64
N LEU A 10 -36.29 12.38 -39.87
CA LEU A 10 -36.34 10.99 -39.42
C LEU A 10 -37.47 10.82 -38.41
N PRO A 11 -38.25 9.71 -38.49
CA PRO A 11 -39.39 9.54 -37.65
C PRO A 11 -39.01 9.24 -36.19
N THR A 12 -39.73 9.86 -35.27
CA THR A 12 -39.61 9.80 -33.80
C THR A 12 -39.61 8.37 -33.20
N LEU A 13 -39.97 7.35 -33.98
CA LEU A 13 -39.96 5.95 -33.54
C LEU A 13 -38.54 5.36 -33.40
N CYS A 14 -37.56 5.89 -34.15
CA CYS A 14 -36.20 5.35 -34.10
C CYS A 14 -35.41 5.85 -32.88
N GLN A 15 -35.75 7.02 -32.34
CA GLN A 15 -35.10 7.55 -31.13
C GLN A 15 -35.54 6.83 -29.85
N SER A 16 -36.81 6.39 -29.78
CA SER A 16 -37.34 5.65 -28.63
C SER A 16 -36.79 4.21 -28.55
N VAL A 17 -36.53 3.58 -29.71
CA VAL A 17 -35.94 2.23 -29.76
C VAL A 17 -34.45 2.27 -29.45
N LEU A 18 -33.73 3.33 -29.85
CA LEU A 18 -32.31 3.49 -29.50
C LEU A 18 -32.10 3.75 -27.99
N LEU A 19 -33.02 4.54 -27.37
CA LEU A 19 -32.97 4.79 -25.93
C LEU A 19 -33.31 3.54 -25.10
N LEU A 20 -34.25 2.70 -25.56
CA LEU A 20 -34.57 1.43 -24.94
C LEU A 20 -33.45 0.38 -25.12
N LEU A 21 -32.76 0.37 -26.27
CA LEU A 21 -31.59 -0.48 -26.48
C LEU A 21 -30.38 -0.05 -25.64
N MET A 22 -30.16 1.26 -25.45
CA MET A 22 -29.14 1.74 -24.51
C MET A 22 -29.46 1.41 -23.06
N LEU A 23 -30.72 1.51 -22.63
CA LEU A 23 -31.13 1.10 -21.28
C LEU A 23 -31.00 -0.43 -21.07
N PHE A 24 -31.19 -1.24 -22.12
CA PHE A 24 -30.97 -2.69 -22.06
C PHE A 24 -29.48 -3.07 -22.07
N LEU A 25 -28.62 -2.29 -22.71
CA LEU A 25 -27.16 -2.51 -22.69
C LEU A 25 -26.52 -2.10 -21.35
N PHE A 26 -27.10 -1.13 -20.65
CA PHE A 26 -26.66 -0.80 -19.29
C PHE A 26 -27.22 -1.72 -18.21
N SER A 27 -28.29 -2.48 -18.48
CA SER A 27 -28.83 -3.47 -17.53
C SER A 27 -28.14 -4.84 -17.60
N GLN A 28 -27.24 -5.07 -18.58
CA GLN A 28 -26.45 -6.29 -18.68
C GLN A 28 -25.00 -6.14 -18.22
N CYS A 29 -24.61 -4.95 -17.72
CA CYS A 29 -23.41 -4.86 -16.89
C CYS A 29 -23.78 -5.34 -15.47
N GLY A 30 -24.30 -6.57 -15.40
CA GLY A 30 -24.42 -7.33 -14.20
C GLY A 30 -23.03 -7.60 -13.70
N THR A 31 -22.57 -6.82 -12.73
CA THR A 31 -21.53 -7.26 -11.81
C THR A 31 -21.89 -8.71 -11.45
N ARG A 32 -21.14 -9.66 -11.95
CA ARG A 32 -21.08 -10.98 -11.33
C ARG A 32 -20.62 -10.72 -9.90
N HIS A 33 -21.59 -10.52 -9.01
CA HIS A 33 -21.32 -10.64 -7.60
C HIS A 33 -20.89 -12.09 -7.41
N SER A 34 -19.57 -12.29 -7.40
CA SER A 34 -19.01 -13.42 -6.70
C SER A 34 -19.66 -13.36 -5.32
N THR A 35 -20.47 -14.36 -5.00
CA THR A 35 -20.88 -14.61 -3.63
C THR A 35 -19.63 -15.01 -2.86
N THR A 36 -18.78 -14.02 -2.53
CA THR A 36 -17.71 -14.21 -1.60
C THR A 36 -18.38 -14.51 -0.27
N ARG A 37 -18.38 -15.79 0.13
CA ARG A 37 -18.62 -16.15 1.52
C ARG A 37 -17.66 -15.31 2.34
N ARG A 38 -18.19 -14.34 3.09
CA ARG A 38 -17.39 -13.70 4.14
C ARG A 38 -17.28 -14.66 5.30
N PRO A 39 -16.17 -14.64 6.05
CA PRO A 39 -15.97 -15.53 7.18
C PRO A 39 -17.14 -15.39 8.16
N HIS A 40 -17.57 -16.52 8.69
CA HIS A 40 -18.45 -16.54 9.85
C HIS A 40 -17.66 -15.93 11.01
N ILE A 41 -17.96 -14.68 11.37
CA ILE A 41 -17.35 -14.02 12.52
C ILE A 41 -18.02 -14.67 13.73
N GLU A 42 -17.27 -15.50 14.47
CA GLU A 42 -17.68 -15.92 15.79
C GLU A 42 -17.72 -14.65 16.65
N LEU A 43 -18.94 -14.25 17.02
CA LEU A 43 -19.11 -13.15 17.95
C LEU A 43 -18.59 -13.58 19.31
N PRO A 44 -17.84 -12.73 20.02
CA PRO A 44 -17.44 -13.02 21.38
C PRO A 44 -18.69 -13.22 22.26
N ASP A 45 -18.63 -14.15 23.19
CA ASP A 45 -19.69 -14.42 24.16
C ASP A 45 -19.88 -13.18 25.05
N CYS A 46 -20.81 -12.32 24.66
CA CYS A 46 -21.04 -11.04 25.31
C CYS A 46 -22.15 -11.20 26.35
N THR A 47 -21.76 -11.24 27.61
CA THR A 47 -22.74 -11.21 28.72
C THR A 47 -23.20 -9.78 28.98
N ILE A 48 -24.52 -9.56 29.05
CA ILE A 48 -25.12 -8.26 29.32
C ILE A 48 -24.94 -7.91 30.80
N SER A 49 -24.40 -6.72 31.13
CA SER A 49 -24.44 -6.15 32.47
C SER A 49 -25.18 -4.82 32.49
N GLU A 50 -25.86 -4.54 33.59
CA GLU A 50 -26.63 -3.30 33.76
C GLU A 50 -25.79 -2.05 34.08
N GLU A 51 -24.46 -2.16 34.18
CA GLU A 51 -23.59 -1.03 34.53
C GLU A 51 -23.02 -0.33 33.31
N ALA A 52 -22.98 0.98 33.36
CA ALA A 52 -22.53 2.01 32.42
C ALA A 52 -21.97 1.54 31.05
N TYR A 53 -22.57 2.02 29.96
CA TYR A 53 -22.16 1.73 28.58
C TYR A 53 -20.64 1.96 28.36
N PRO A 54 -19.91 0.93 28.01
CA PRO A 54 -18.48 1.04 27.75
C PRO A 54 -18.20 1.78 26.43
N VAL A 55 -17.07 2.48 26.42
CA VAL A 55 -16.54 3.02 25.17
C VAL A 55 -16.22 1.87 24.22
N PRO A 56 -16.77 1.87 22.98
CA PRO A 56 -16.51 0.80 22.03
C PRO A 56 -15.01 0.65 21.74
N GLN A 57 -14.50 -0.58 21.79
CA GLN A 57 -13.11 -0.86 21.44
C GLN A 57 -12.98 -1.15 19.95
N HIS A 58 -12.06 -0.46 19.29
CA HIS A 58 -11.77 -0.70 17.89
C HIS A 58 -11.11 -2.07 17.65
N PRO A 59 -11.39 -2.73 16.51
CA PRO A 59 -10.68 -3.93 16.12
C PRO A 59 -9.18 -3.64 15.96
N LYS A 60 -8.35 -4.67 16.14
CA LYS A 60 -6.89 -4.57 15.94
C LYS A 60 -6.58 -4.01 14.55
N ALA A 61 -5.71 -3.01 14.51
CA ALA A 61 -5.23 -2.47 13.25
C ALA A 61 -4.12 -3.37 12.69
N GLU A 62 -4.18 -3.66 11.37
CA GLU A 62 -3.22 -4.49 10.67
C GLU A 62 -3.03 -4.00 9.23
N MET A 63 -1.80 -3.73 8.83
CA MET A 63 -1.47 -3.49 7.43
C MET A 63 -1.41 -4.82 6.69
N ARG A 64 -2.16 -4.94 5.60
CA ARG A 64 -2.10 -6.06 4.65
C ARG A 64 -1.68 -5.51 3.30
N ALA A 65 -0.40 -5.61 3.00
CA ALA A 65 0.18 -4.94 1.85
C ALA A 65 0.67 -5.91 0.78
N VAL A 66 0.73 -5.42 -0.47
CA VAL A 66 1.47 -6.07 -1.55
C VAL A 66 2.49 -5.10 -2.13
N TRP A 67 3.65 -5.60 -2.57
CA TRP A 67 4.53 -4.86 -3.46
C TRP A 67 4.05 -5.05 -4.90
N LEU A 68 3.67 -3.96 -5.55
CA LEU A 68 3.33 -3.91 -6.96
C LEU A 68 4.54 -3.43 -7.75
N THR A 69 5.20 -4.38 -8.40
CA THR A 69 6.50 -4.19 -9.05
C THR A 69 6.32 -3.69 -10.48
N THR A 70 6.95 -2.57 -10.81
CA THR A 70 6.85 -1.97 -12.15
C THR A 70 8.09 -2.21 -13.02
N ILE A 71 9.25 -2.49 -12.41
CA ILE A 71 10.47 -2.80 -13.16
C ILE A 71 10.24 -3.97 -14.12
N TRP A 72 10.63 -3.79 -15.39
CA TRP A 72 10.45 -4.74 -16.50
C TRP A 72 9.00 -5.19 -16.72
N GLY A 73 8.01 -4.48 -16.16
CA GLY A 73 6.61 -4.84 -16.22
C GLY A 73 6.29 -6.15 -15.49
N LEU A 74 7.00 -6.46 -14.40
CA LEU A 74 6.84 -7.74 -13.67
C LEU A 74 5.41 -7.94 -13.16
N ASP A 75 4.81 -6.94 -12.52
CA ASP A 75 3.39 -6.93 -12.19
C ASP A 75 2.64 -6.01 -13.14
N TRP A 76 3.04 -4.74 -13.23
CA TRP A 76 2.40 -3.70 -14.03
C TRP A 76 3.40 -2.56 -14.32
N PRO A 77 3.33 -1.90 -15.51
CA PRO A 77 2.52 -2.27 -16.67
C PRO A 77 3.17 -3.38 -17.52
N LYS A 78 2.36 -4.27 -18.07
CA LYS A 78 2.83 -5.34 -18.97
C LYS A 78 3.12 -4.83 -20.39
N MET A 79 2.69 -3.62 -20.72
CA MET A 79 2.90 -2.97 -22.01
C MET A 79 3.08 -1.48 -21.86
N THR A 80 3.68 -0.82 -22.87
CA THR A 80 3.92 0.61 -22.85
C THR A 80 2.69 1.39 -23.29
N ALA A 81 2.55 2.64 -22.78
CA ALA A 81 1.51 3.60 -23.12
C ALA A 81 1.97 4.57 -24.22
N ASP A 82 2.69 4.09 -25.24
CA ASP A 82 3.10 4.93 -26.37
C ASP A 82 1.93 5.31 -27.30
N THR A 83 0.78 4.66 -27.14
CA THR A 83 -0.47 4.89 -27.87
C THR A 83 -1.67 4.94 -26.92
N HIS A 84 -2.79 5.51 -27.38
CA HIS A 84 -4.05 5.51 -26.63
C HIS A 84 -4.49 4.08 -26.26
N ALA A 85 -4.40 3.12 -27.18
CA ALA A 85 -4.72 1.72 -26.90
C ALA A 85 -3.79 1.09 -25.84
N GLY A 86 -2.50 1.46 -25.84
CA GLY A 86 -1.55 1.04 -24.80
C GLY A 86 -1.90 1.62 -23.44
N MET A 87 -2.28 2.90 -23.37
CA MET A 87 -2.76 3.56 -22.18
C MET A 87 -3.99 2.84 -21.59
N VAL A 88 -5.03 2.62 -22.39
CA VAL A 88 -6.26 1.95 -21.96
C VAL A 88 -5.95 0.56 -21.37
N ARG A 89 -5.09 -0.22 -22.03
CA ARG A 89 -4.71 -1.54 -21.51
C ARG A 89 -3.88 -1.47 -20.21
N GLN A 90 -3.06 -0.43 -20.03
CA GLN A 90 -2.41 -0.21 -18.73
C GLN A 90 -3.45 0.01 -17.64
N GLN A 91 -4.45 0.88 -17.88
CA GLN A 91 -5.54 1.17 -16.97
C GLN A 91 -6.35 -0.08 -16.63
N GLU A 92 -6.89 -0.77 -17.63
CA GLU A 92 -7.69 -2.00 -17.45
C GLU A 92 -6.95 -3.10 -16.67
N SER A 93 -5.64 -3.28 -16.96
CA SER A 93 -4.84 -4.30 -16.28
C SER A 93 -4.54 -3.94 -14.82
N LEU A 94 -4.38 -2.65 -14.52
CA LEU A 94 -4.22 -2.18 -13.15
C LEU A 94 -5.52 -2.33 -12.36
N ASP A 95 -6.64 -1.86 -12.93
CA ASP A 95 -7.95 -1.96 -12.31
C ASP A 95 -8.28 -3.39 -11.92
N LYS A 96 -8.07 -4.33 -12.85
CA LYS A 96 -8.27 -5.76 -12.56
C LYS A 96 -7.39 -6.23 -11.40
N MET A 97 -6.12 -5.88 -11.39
CA MET A 97 -5.19 -6.29 -10.33
C MET A 97 -5.59 -5.70 -8.98
N LEU A 98 -6.03 -4.44 -8.93
CA LEU A 98 -6.48 -3.80 -7.70
C LEU A 98 -7.81 -4.39 -7.19
N ASP A 99 -8.75 -4.71 -8.09
CA ASP A 99 -9.99 -5.43 -7.72
C ASP A 99 -9.68 -6.79 -7.10
N ASP A 100 -8.73 -7.53 -7.69
CA ASP A 100 -8.28 -8.81 -7.16
C ASP A 100 -7.56 -8.64 -5.80
N CYS A 101 -6.78 -7.57 -5.60
CA CYS A 101 -6.16 -7.26 -4.30
C CYS A 101 -7.21 -6.99 -3.21
N VAL A 102 -8.24 -6.19 -3.51
CA VAL A 102 -9.35 -5.95 -2.57
C VAL A 102 -10.09 -7.24 -2.25
N ARG A 103 -10.39 -8.05 -3.28
CA ARG A 103 -11.00 -9.38 -3.12
C ARG A 103 -10.18 -10.30 -2.20
N ALA A 104 -8.87 -10.14 -2.19
CA ALA A 104 -7.93 -10.92 -1.37
C ALA A 104 -7.61 -10.27 -0.01
N GLY A 105 -8.35 -9.23 0.42
CA GLY A 105 -8.23 -8.60 1.73
C GLY A 105 -7.03 -7.66 1.89
N ILE A 106 -6.37 -7.26 0.80
CA ILE A 106 -5.32 -6.25 0.81
C ILE A 106 -5.92 -4.87 1.11
N ASN A 107 -5.21 -4.07 1.89
CA ASN A 107 -5.58 -2.70 2.23
C ASN A 107 -4.52 -1.65 1.89
N THR A 108 -3.33 -2.07 1.47
CA THR A 108 -2.19 -1.19 1.17
C THR A 108 -1.40 -1.71 -0.03
N VAL A 109 -0.97 -0.80 -0.91
CA VAL A 109 -0.13 -1.11 -2.08
C VAL A 109 1.19 -0.34 -1.98
N PHE A 110 2.32 -1.05 -1.97
CA PHE A 110 3.64 -0.46 -2.21
C PHE A 110 3.86 -0.42 -3.72
N LEU A 111 3.50 0.69 -4.37
CA LEU A 111 3.63 0.86 -5.82
C LEU A 111 5.03 1.34 -6.19
N GLN A 112 5.76 0.57 -7.01
CA GLN A 112 7.11 0.95 -7.43
C GLN A 112 7.07 2.12 -8.40
N VAL A 113 7.43 3.33 -7.90
CA VAL A 113 7.37 4.59 -8.67
C VAL A 113 8.74 5.06 -9.16
N ARG A 114 9.83 4.65 -8.48
CA ARG A 114 11.22 4.86 -8.92
C ARG A 114 11.93 3.52 -9.04
N LEU A 115 12.44 3.21 -10.23
CA LEU A 115 12.96 1.88 -10.56
C LEU A 115 14.50 1.82 -10.52
N ARG A 116 15.15 2.53 -11.46
CA ARG A 116 16.62 2.48 -11.70
C ARG A 116 17.16 3.85 -12.09
N GLY A 117 16.77 4.90 -11.36
CA GLY A 117 17.01 6.29 -11.78
C GLY A 117 16.08 6.71 -12.93
N ASP A 118 14.97 6.02 -13.06
CA ASP A 118 13.85 6.30 -13.94
C ASP A 118 12.52 6.14 -13.19
N LEU A 119 11.47 6.85 -13.61
CA LEU A 119 10.23 7.04 -12.87
C LEU A 119 9.01 6.44 -13.60
N LEU A 120 8.01 6.06 -12.82
CA LEU A 120 6.69 5.66 -13.33
C LEU A 120 5.89 6.84 -13.91
N TYR A 121 6.23 8.08 -13.55
CA TYR A 121 5.48 9.31 -13.81
C TYR A 121 6.36 10.39 -14.46
N PRO A 122 5.78 11.36 -15.19
CA PRO A 122 6.52 12.48 -15.76
C PRO A 122 7.12 13.38 -14.66
N SER A 123 8.42 13.65 -14.73
CA SER A 123 9.14 14.53 -13.80
C SER A 123 10.24 15.31 -14.55
N SER A 124 10.61 16.46 -13.99
CA SER A 124 11.78 17.23 -14.45
C SER A 124 13.08 16.74 -13.80
N VAL A 125 13.01 15.88 -12.80
CA VAL A 125 14.17 15.44 -12.00
C VAL A 125 14.83 14.18 -12.55
N GLU A 126 14.02 13.15 -12.87
CA GLU A 126 14.49 11.91 -13.49
C GLU A 126 13.59 11.53 -14.69
N PRO A 127 14.11 10.76 -15.65
CA PRO A 127 13.36 10.43 -16.86
C PRO A 127 12.22 9.44 -16.60
N LEU A 128 11.18 9.49 -17.45
CA LEU A 128 10.14 8.48 -17.49
C LEU A 128 10.75 7.12 -17.87
N SER A 129 10.30 6.08 -17.18
CA SER A 129 10.79 4.71 -17.39
C SER A 129 10.39 4.17 -18.78
N PRO A 130 11.33 3.51 -19.50
CA PRO A 130 11.00 2.81 -20.73
C PRO A 130 9.97 1.67 -20.55
N THR A 131 9.73 1.22 -19.33
CA THR A 131 8.66 0.26 -19.02
C THR A 131 7.27 0.89 -19.19
N VAL A 132 7.16 2.19 -18.93
CA VAL A 132 5.92 2.96 -19.09
C VAL A 132 5.72 3.40 -20.53
N SER A 133 6.77 4.01 -21.13
CA SER A 133 6.77 4.52 -22.50
C SER A 133 8.16 4.42 -23.09
N LYS A 134 8.29 3.81 -24.27
CA LYS A 134 9.56 3.70 -25.01
C LYS A 134 9.93 5.03 -25.67
N THR A 135 8.95 5.83 -26.05
CA THR A 135 9.13 7.14 -26.68
C THR A 135 9.43 8.23 -25.66
N GLY A 136 9.08 8.01 -24.39
CA GLY A 136 9.13 9.00 -23.33
C GLY A 136 7.97 10.01 -23.38
N ALA A 137 7.00 9.81 -24.28
CA ALA A 137 5.77 10.59 -24.37
C ALA A 137 4.57 9.75 -23.93
N LEU A 138 3.56 10.40 -23.37
CA LEU A 138 2.32 9.77 -22.94
C LEU A 138 1.14 10.39 -23.69
N PRO A 139 0.13 9.60 -24.09
CA PRO A 139 -1.02 10.11 -24.82
C PRO A 139 -1.93 10.95 -23.92
N ASN A 140 -2.48 12.04 -24.49
CA ASN A 140 -3.58 12.83 -23.91
C ASN A 140 -3.39 13.28 -22.45
N GLY A 141 -2.15 13.58 -22.04
CA GLY A 141 -1.87 13.99 -20.66
C GLY A 141 -2.00 12.86 -19.63
N TYR A 142 -1.99 11.61 -20.08
CA TYR A 142 -2.00 10.45 -19.18
C TYR A 142 -0.83 10.49 -18.21
N ASP A 143 -1.14 10.38 -16.93
CA ASP A 143 -0.17 10.22 -15.85
C ASP A 143 -0.42 8.87 -15.16
N PRO A 144 0.47 7.87 -15.34
CA PRO A 144 0.29 6.54 -14.78
C PRO A 144 0.23 6.51 -13.26
N LEU A 145 0.97 7.40 -12.59
CA LEU A 145 0.97 7.46 -11.13
C LEU A 145 -0.32 8.08 -10.59
N GLN A 146 -0.78 9.19 -11.19
CA GLN A 146 -2.05 9.80 -10.79
C GLN A 146 -3.19 8.80 -10.97
N TYR A 147 -3.25 8.14 -12.15
CA TYR A 147 -4.25 7.11 -12.39
C TYR A 147 -4.21 5.99 -11.34
N ALA A 148 -3.01 5.51 -10.99
CA ALA A 148 -2.86 4.44 -10.00
C ALA A 148 -3.31 4.85 -8.59
N ILE A 149 -3.02 6.09 -8.18
CA ILE A 149 -3.47 6.64 -6.89
C ILE A 149 -5.00 6.71 -6.86
N ASP A 150 -5.60 7.33 -7.88
CA ASP A 150 -7.06 7.46 -7.98
C ASP A 150 -7.74 6.08 -7.97
N ALA A 151 -7.21 5.13 -8.75
CA ALA A 151 -7.72 3.77 -8.82
C ALA A 151 -7.63 3.01 -7.48
N CYS A 152 -6.55 3.21 -6.72
CA CYS A 152 -6.39 2.66 -5.38
C CYS A 152 -7.36 3.30 -4.38
N HIS A 153 -7.40 4.62 -4.32
CA HIS A 153 -8.25 5.35 -3.38
C HIS A 153 -9.75 5.08 -3.62
N HIS A 154 -10.21 4.97 -4.87
CA HIS A 154 -11.59 4.55 -5.18
C HIS A 154 -11.94 3.17 -4.64
N ARG A 155 -10.94 2.31 -4.41
CA ARG A 155 -11.10 0.96 -3.87
C ARG A 155 -10.83 0.85 -2.37
N GLY A 156 -10.56 1.97 -1.70
CA GLY A 156 -10.20 1.99 -0.29
C GLY A 156 -8.77 1.49 0.01
N LEU A 157 -7.90 1.40 -1.00
CA LEU A 157 -6.49 1.01 -0.85
C LEU A 157 -5.61 2.22 -0.57
N SER A 158 -4.73 2.11 0.43
CA SER A 158 -3.64 3.07 0.66
C SER A 158 -2.51 2.83 -0.33
N VAL A 159 -1.88 3.91 -0.82
CA VAL A 159 -0.78 3.85 -1.79
C VAL A 159 0.49 4.43 -1.21
N HIS A 160 1.50 3.58 -1.03
CA HIS A 160 2.84 4.01 -0.67
C HIS A 160 3.74 4.00 -1.90
N ALA A 161 4.34 5.13 -2.23
CA ALA A 161 5.27 5.27 -3.33
C ALA A 161 6.57 4.52 -3.02
N TRP A 162 6.78 3.35 -3.64
CA TRP A 162 7.99 2.56 -3.48
C TRP A 162 9.12 3.08 -4.36
N MET A 163 10.18 3.55 -3.71
CA MET A 163 11.35 4.15 -4.33
C MET A 163 12.60 3.30 -4.13
N VAL A 164 13.21 2.81 -5.22
CA VAL A 164 14.55 2.20 -5.20
C VAL A 164 15.60 3.32 -5.11
N VAL A 165 16.32 3.43 -3.98
CA VAL A 165 17.07 4.66 -3.66
C VAL A 165 18.41 4.76 -4.40
N TYR A 166 19.39 3.88 -4.17
CA TYR A 166 20.72 4.07 -4.73
C TYR A 166 20.97 3.44 -6.12
N PRO A 167 20.36 2.29 -6.49
CA PRO A 167 20.60 1.67 -7.79
C PRO A 167 20.17 2.55 -8.97
N LEU A 168 21.04 2.62 -9.99
CA LEU A 168 20.77 3.28 -11.27
C LEU A 168 20.59 2.27 -12.42
N GLY A 169 20.77 0.97 -12.14
CA GLY A 169 20.58 -0.09 -13.11
C GLY A 169 21.90 -0.62 -13.71
N THR A 170 21.75 -1.42 -14.77
CA THR A 170 22.87 -2.01 -15.48
C THR A 170 23.65 -0.96 -16.29
N ASN A 171 24.90 -1.29 -16.63
CA ASN A 171 25.73 -0.43 -17.48
C ASN A 171 25.02 -0.06 -18.80
N ASP A 172 24.30 -0.99 -19.42
CA ASP A 172 23.61 -0.74 -20.69
C ASP A 172 22.43 0.22 -20.51
N HIS A 173 21.67 0.04 -19.43
CA HIS A 173 20.57 0.95 -19.09
C HIS A 173 21.07 2.38 -18.85
N VAL A 174 22.05 2.53 -17.98
CA VAL A 174 22.62 3.83 -17.62
C VAL A 174 23.24 4.54 -18.85
N ARG A 175 23.98 3.80 -19.69
CA ARG A 175 24.57 4.36 -20.92
C ARG A 175 23.51 4.70 -21.97
N SER A 176 22.42 3.94 -22.05
CA SER A 176 21.31 4.25 -22.97
C SER A 176 20.64 5.58 -22.60
N LEU A 177 20.40 5.82 -21.31
CA LEU A 177 19.88 7.12 -20.84
C LEU A 177 20.90 8.24 -21.04
N ALA A 178 22.17 8.01 -20.74
CA ALA A 178 23.23 9.02 -20.88
C ALA A 178 23.44 9.46 -22.34
N LYS A 179 23.33 8.56 -23.32
CA LYS A 179 23.37 8.92 -24.75
C LYS A 179 22.25 9.87 -25.16
N GLN A 180 21.14 9.89 -24.42
CA GLN A 180 20.02 10.81 -24.62
C GLN A 180 20.13 12.09 -23.78
N GLY A 181 21.24 12.27 -23.04
CA GLY A 181 21.40 13.36 -22.08
C GLY A 181 20.48 13.25 -20.86
N LYS A 182 19.98 12.05 -20.55
CA LYS A 182 19.00 11.79 -19.50
C LYS A 182 19.57 10.97 -18.35
N GLY A 183 18.93 11.08 -17.16
CA GLY A 183 19.23 10.32 -15.97
C GLY A 183 20.39 10.88 -15.14
N PHE A 184 20.44 10.46 -13.86
CA PHE A 184 21.37 10.99 -12.87
C PHE A 184 22.85 10.84 -13.28
N TYR A 185 23.21 9.68 -13.86
CA TYR A 185 24.58 9.44 -14.31
C TYR A 185 25.05 10.39 -15.43
N ALA A 186 24.14 10.77 -16.34
CA ALA A 186 24.49 11.70 -17.41
C ALA A 186 24.86 13.09 -16.88
N ALA A 187 24.15 13.53 -15.83
CA ALA A 187 24.38 14.83 -15.20
C ALA A 187 25.54 14.80 -14.18
N HIS A 188 25.72 13.67 -13.47
CA HIS A 188 26.62 13.57 -12.31
C HIS A 188 27.40 12.26 -12.28
N PRO A 189 28.22 11.96 -13.30
CA PRO A 189 29.00 10.70 -13.32
C PRO A 189 29.97 10.58 -12.15
N GLU A 190 30.47 11.72 -11.62
CA GLU A 190 31.39 11.79 -10.48
C GLU A 190 30.75 11.39 -9.15
N LEU A 191 29.40 11.39 -9.06
CA LEU A 191 28.63 10.98 -7.89
C LEU A 191 28.16 9.52 -7.99
N CYS A 192 28.63 8.79 -8.99
CA CYS A 192 28.21 7.42 -9.25
C CYS A 192 29.36 6.44 -9.05
N LEU A 193 29.07 5.30 -8.46
CA LEU A 193 29.99 4.19 -8.24
C LEU A 193 29.49 2.94 -8.96
N ARG A 194 30.44 2.13 -9.46
CA ARG A 194 30.12 0.90 -10.19
C ARG A 194 30.48 -0.33 -9.36
N GLN A 195 29.60 -1.32 -9.35
CA GLN A 195 29.90 -2.65 -8.86
C GLN A 195 29.47 -3.71 -9.88
N GLY A 196 30.41 -4.45 -10.43
CA GLY A 196 30.14 -5.41 -11.50
C GLY A 196 29.53 -4.73 -12.73
N ASN A 197 28.34 -5.16 -13.14
CA ASN A 197 27.59 -4.56 -14.26
C ASN A 197 26.56 -3.52 -13.82
N ALA A 198 26.51 -3.16 -12.54
CA ALA A 198 25.51 -2.20 -12.02
C ALA A 198 26.16 -0.89 -11.58
N TRP A 199 25.39 0.20 -11.74
CA TRP A 199 25.74 1.53 -11.27
C TRP A 199 24.85 1.93 -10.09
N PHE A 200 25.43 2.71 -9.19
CA PHE A 200 24.79 3.19 -7.98
C PHE A 200 25.13 4.66 -7.76
N MET A 201 24.21 5.43 -7.21
CA MET A 201 24.55 6.69 -6.58
C MET A 201 25.43 6.42 -5.35
N ASP A 202 26.46 7.24 -5.12
CA ASP A 202 27.35 7.11 -3.96
C ASP A 202 26.62 7.58 -2.68
N PRO A 203 26.32 6.70 -1.71
CA PRO A 203 25.57 7.05 -0.51
C PRO A 203 26.26 8.11 0.37
N ALA A 204 27.57 8.30 0.22
CA ALA A 204 28.33 9.25 1.00
C ALA A 204 28.13 10.72 0.56
N GLN A 205 27.68 10.93 -0.68
CA GLN A 205 27.63 12.27 -1.28
C GLN A 205 26.44 13.10 -0.77
N PRO A 206 26.65 14.30 -0.24
CA PRO A 206 25.55 15.21 0.12
C PRO A 206 24.63 15.54 -1.06
N ALA A 207 25.21 15.71 -2.26
CA ALA A 207 24.45 16.00 -3.49
C ALA A 207 23.48 14.87 -3.86
N VAL A 208 23.82 13.60 -3.58
CA VAL A 208 22.89 12.46 -3.76
C VAL A 208 21.72 12.56 -2.80
N ARG A 209 21.94 12.99 -1.55
CA ARG A 209 20.83 13.23 -0.60
C ARG A 209 19.92 14.38 -1.04
N THR A 210 20.51 15.47 -1.54
CA THR A 210 19.76 16.60 -2.10
C THR A 210 18.91 16.19 -3.30
N HIS A 211 19.46 15.39 -4.21
CA HIS A 211 18.72 14.86 -5.37
C HIS A 211 17.52 14.01 -4.95
N MET A 212 17.71 13.08 -3.99
CA MET A 212 16.62 12.26 -3.49
C MET A 212 15.56 13.08 -2.72
N ALA A 213 15.98 14.10 -1.97
CA ALA A 213 15.06 15.02 -1.32
C ALA A 213 14.22 15.81 -2.34
N GLN A 214 14.83 16.25 -3.46
CA GLN A 214 14.10 16.90 -4.54
C GLN A 214 13.08 15.96 -5.19
N LEU A 215 13.42 14.70 -5.43
CA LEU A 215 12.50 13.69 -5.95
C LEU A 215 11.31 13.45 -5.01
N VAL A 216 11.57 13.29 -3.70
CA VAL A 216 10.51 13.11 -2.71
C VAL A 216 9.63 14.37 -2.63
N ARG A 217 10.22 15.55 -2.64
CA ARG A 217 9.47 16.82 -2.66
C ARG A 217 8.58 16.94 -3.91
N ASP A 218 9.12 16.67 -5.11
CA ASP A 218 8.35 16.67 -6.37
C ASP A 218 7.19 15.68 -6.31
N LEU A 219 7.44 14.48 -5.79
CA LEU A 219 6.43 13.43 -5.64
C LEU A 219 5.27 13.89 -4.74
N VAL A 220 5.54 14.24 -3.49
CA VAL A 220 4.48 14.50 -2.49
C VAL A 220 3.81 15.86 -2.61
N THR A 221 4.37 16.78 -3.40
CA THR A 221 3.70 18.05 -3.72
C THR A 221 2.75 17.95 -4.90
N ARG A 222 2.91 16.93 -5.75
CA ARG A 222 2.11 16.72 -6.95
C ARG A 222 1.09 15.60 -6.83
N TYR A 223 1.35 14.63 -5.96
CA TYR A 223 0.56 13.40 -5.87
C TYR A 223 0.13 13.12 -4.43
N ASP A 224 -1.11 12.70 -4.28
CA ASP A 224 -1.72 12.34 -3.00
C ASP A 224 -1.37 10.89 -2.62
N VAL A 225 -0.07 10.66 -2.35
CA VAL A 225 0.41 9.37 -1.84
C VAL A 225 0.33 9.32 -0.32
N ASP A 226 -0.04 8.17 0.24
CA ASP A 226 -0.19 7.99 1.68
C ASP A 226 1.13 7.70 2.39
N GLY A 227 2.15 7.32 1.62
CA GLY A 227 3.48 7.05 2.15
C GLY A 227 4.57 7.03 1.09
N VAL A 228 5.82 7.15 1.56
CA VAL A 228 7.05 6.89 0.80
C VAL A 228 7.71 5.66 1.39
N HIS A 229 7.89 4.62 0.57
CA HIS A 229 8.52 3.36 0.95
C HIS A 229 9.89 3.23 0.30
N LEU A 230 10.97 3.30 1.09
CA LEU A 230 12.34 3.29 0.61
C LEU A 230 12.88 1.86 0.51
N ASP A 231 13.27 1.46 -0.69
CA ASP A 231 13.96 0.19 -0.91
C ASP A 231 15.39 0.44 -1.44
N TYR A 232 16.24 -0.55 -1.28
CA TYR A 232 17.67 -0.40 -1.58
C TYR A 232 18.29 0.84 -0.92
N ILE A 233 17.73 1.26 0.23
CA ILE A 233 18.32 2.26 1.12
C ILE A 233 19.41 1.62 1.96
N ARG A 234 20.44 1.14 1.25
CA ARG A 234 21.56 0.38 1.80
C ARG A 234 22.74 0.37 0.85
N TYR A 235 23.90 0.01 1.37
CA TYR A 235 25.03 -0.31 0.51
C TYR A 235 24.74 -1.57 -0.31
N PRO A 236 25.32 -1.70 -1.52
CA PRO A 236 25.07 -2.84 -2.42
C PRO A 236 25.42 -4.18 -1.78
N ASP A 237 24.74 -5.22 -2.24
CA ASP A 237 25.05 -6.61 -1.88
C ASP A 237 26.51 -6.94 -2.19
N GLY A 238 27.22 -7.62 -1.25
CA GLY A 238 28.67 -7.82 -1.35
C GLY A 238 29.48 -6.54 -1.08
N PRO A 239 29.24 -5.86 0.04
CA PRO A 239 29.78 -4.52 0.33
C PRO A 239 31.31 -4.45 0.34
N LYS A 240 32.02 -5.57 0.52
CA LYS A 240 33.49 -5.63 0.42
C LYS A 240 34.00 -5.30 -0.99
N LYS A 241 33.18 -5.50 -2.03
CA LYS A 241 33.51 -5.23 -3.44
C LYS A 241 33.09 -3.83 -3.90
N PHE A 242 32.39 -3.08 -3.07
CA PHE A 242 31.94 -1.73 -3.41
C PHE A 242 33.09 -0.74 -3.18
N ASP A 243 33.55 -0.12 -4.25
CA ASP A 243 34.72 0.77 -4.22
C ASP A 243 34.34 2.21 -3.85
N ASP A 244 34.03 2.41 -2.58
CA ASP A 244 33.81 3.71 -1.97
C ASP A 244 35.01 4.26 -1.20
N LEU A 245 36.23 3.70 -1.44
CA LEU A 245 37.42 4.08 -0.66
C LEU A 245 37.77 5.57 -0.79
N LYS A 246 37.64 6.14 -1.98
CA LYS A 246 37.89 7.57 -2.21
C LYS A 246 36.91 8.44 -1.43
N SER A 247 35.64 8.07 -1.44
CA SER A 247 34.57 8.77 -0.67
C SER A 247 34.80 8.63 0.83
N TYR A 248 35.16 7.44 1.29
CA TYR A 248 35.51 7.19 2.69
C TYR A 248 36.66 8.08 3.17
N GLN A 249 37.74 8.21 2.41
CA GLN A 249 38.89 9.04 2.75
C GLN A 249 38.57 10.54 2.77
N ARG A 250 37.73 10.99 1.83
CA ARG A 250 37.39 12.40 1.67
C ARG A 250 36.26 12.88 2.58
N MET A 251 35.31 11.99 2.92
CA MET A 251 34.03 12.35 3.56
C MET A 251 33.83 11.71 4.93
N ASN A 252 34.93 11.34 5.60
CA ASN A 252 34.92 10.80 6.95
C ASN A 252 35.72 11.70 7.94
N PRO A 253 35.25 12.94 8.19
CA PRO A 253 35.96 13.88 9.08
C PRO A 253 36.05 13.36 10.51
N LYS A 254 35.10 12.54 10.95
CA LYS A 254 35.07 11.92 12.28
C LYS A 254 35.96 10.68 12.40
N ARG A 255 36.62 10.26 11.31
CA ARG A 255 37.47 9.06 11.26
C ARG A 255 36.80 7.79 11.77
N LEU A 256 35.49 7.65 11.50
CA LEU A 256 34.74 6.46 11.88
C LEU A 256 35.29 5.21 11.16
N PRO A 257 35.22 4.03 11.75
CA PRO A 257 35.41 2.77 11.04
C PRO A 257 34.48 2.69 9.81
N ARG A 258 34.94 2.03 8.73
CA ARG A 258 34.24 2.08 7.42
C ARG A 258 32.76 1.65 7.49
N MET A 259 32.42 0.64 8.30
CA MET A 259 31.05 0.19 8.44
C MET A 259 30.19 1.22 9.19
N GLU A 260 30.67 1.77 10.27
CA GLU A 260 29.97 2.83 11.02
C GLU A 260 29.76 4.09 10.18
N TRP A 261 30.77 4.45 9.35
CA TRP A 261 30.66 5.54 8.39
C TRP A 261 29.58 5.27 7.34
N ARG A 262 29.49 4.04 6.82
CA ARG A 262 28.43 3.63 5.89
C ARG A 262 27.05 3.68 6.54
N GLU A 263 26.91 3.19 7.78
CA GLU A 263 25.66 3.28 8.56
C GLU A 263 25.24 4.75 8.77
N ALA A 264 26.20 5.62 9.06
CA ALA A 264 25.95 7.05 9.19
C ALA A 264 25.46 7.70 7.88
N ASN A 265 26.00 7.28 6.71
CA ASN A 265 25.56 7.79 5.41
C ASN A 265 24.15 7.34 5.06
N VAL A 266 23.79 6.07 5.32
CA VAL A 266 22.43 5.56 5.12
C VAL A 266 21.45 6.28 6.04
N THR A 267 21.78 6.42 7.32
CA THR A 267 20.97 7.15 8.30
C THR A 267 20.80 8.62 7.90
N ALA A 268 21.84 9.26 7.39
CA ALA A 268 21.77 10.66 6.93
C ALA A 268 20.86 10.83 5.71
N MET A 269 20.76 9.84 4.82
CA MET A 269 19.78 9.86 3.73
C MET A 269 18.35 9.82 4.28
N ILE A 270 18.04 8.86 5.16
CA ILE A 270 16.70 8.74 5.75
C ILE A 270 16.33 10.01 6.52
N ASP A 271 17.24 10.53 7.33
CA ASP A 271 17.05 11.79 8.08
C ASP A 271 16.78 12.98 7.14
N THR A 272 17.44 13.02 5.98
CA THR A 272 17.19 14.06 4.97
C THR A 272 15.79 13.95 4.39
N LEU A 273 15.38 12.73 4.02
CA LEU A 273 14.04 12.48 3.44
C LEU A 273 12.93 12.68 4.48
N HIS A 274 13.15 12.25 5.72
CA HIS A 274 12.24 12.52 6.83
C HIS A 274 12.02 14.04 7.01
N ARG A 275 13.09 14.83 7.11
CA ARG A 275 12.97 16.31 7.22
C ARG A 275 12.28 16.92 6.02
N THR A 276 12.52 16.40 4.82
CA THR A 276 11.81 16.86 3.62
C THR A 276 10.31 16.62 3.73
N LEU A 277 9.89 15.43 4.18
CA LEU A 277 8.47 15.13 4.40
C LEU A 277 7.87 16.00 5.51
N GLN A 278 8.57 16.14 6.65
CA GLN A 278 8.09 17.01 7.74
C GLN A 278 7.87 18.47 7.30
N GLU A 279 8.66 18.95 6.33
CA GLU A 279 8.53 20.30 5.78
C GLU A 279 7.34 20.44 4.82
N VAL A 280 7.07 19.45 3.96
CA VAL A 280 6.12 19.62 2.83
C VAL A 280 4.88 18.75 2.92
N ALA A 281 4.93 17.60 3.59
CA ALA A 281 3.84 16.62 3.68
C ALA A 281 4.01 15.72 4.92
N PRO A 282 3.92 16.27 6.14
CA PRO A 282 4.16 15.51 7.38
C PRO A 282 3.18 14.35 7.59
N GLU A 283 2.02 14.38 6.96
CA GLU A 283 1.01 13.32 6.96
C GLU A 283 1.41 12.10 6.13
N VAL A 284 2.38 12.22 5.22
CA VAL A 284 2.87 11.12 4.38
C VAL A 284 3.85 10.25 5.17
N ALA A 285 3.51 9.00 5.38
CA ALA A 285 4.33 8.06 6.14
C ALA A 285 5.67 7.75 5.46
N LEU A 286 6.75 7.65 6.23
CA LEU A 286 8.06 7.23 5.74
C LEU A 286 8.41 5.82 6.24
N SER A 287 8.61 4.89 5.32
CA SER A 287 8.96 3.51 5.65
C SER A 287 10.14 2.98 4.84
N THR A 288 10.72 1.88 5.31
CA THR A 288 11.87 1.27 4.63
C THR A 288 11.75 -0.24 4.52
N ALA A 289 12.12 -0.80 3.35
CA ALA A 289 12.44 -2.21 3.22
C ALA A 289 13.81 -2.49 3.84
N CYS A 290 13.89 -3.51 4.71
CA CYS A 290 15.13 -3.95 5.34
C CYS A 290 15.48 -5.38 4.93
N ILE A 291 16.76 -5.74 4.96
CA ILE A 291 17.18 -7.13 4.80
C ILE A 291 16.62 -7.97 5.96
N GLY A 292 16.05 -9.14 5.68
CA GLY A 292 15.32 -9.95 6.64
C GLY A 292 16.12 -10.53 7.82
N LYS A 293 17.46 -10.51 7.77
CA LYS A 293 18.36 -10.83 8.89
C LYS A 293 18.86 -9.51 9.49
N TYR A 294 18.45 -9.16 10.71
CA TYR A 294 18.88 -7.89 11.28
C TYR A 294 20.38 -7.83 11.52
N GLN A 295 20.90 -8.76 12.31
CA GLN A 295 22.31 -8.83 12.66
C GLN A 295 22.80 -10.28 12.73
N GLN A 296 24.12 -10.47 12.92
CA GLN A 296 24.73 -11.79 13.08
C GLN A 296 24.10 -12.53 14.25
N LEU A 297 23.61 -13.73 13.99
CA LEU A 297 23.06 -14.66 14.98
C LEU A 297 23.87 -15.97 15.00
N PRO A 298 23.86 -16.76 16.08
CA PRO A 298 24.70 -17.95 16.22
C PRO A 298 24.54 -19.02 15.14
N LYS A 299 23.31 -19.17 14.59
CA LYS A 299 23.00 -20.18 13.55
C LYS A 299 22.24 -19.53 12.39
N PRO A 300 22.89 -18.69 11.57
CA PRO A 300 22.20 -18.03 10.46
C PRO A 300 21.85 -19.01 9.34
N ALA A 301 20.76 -18.73 8.62
CA ALA A 301 20.49 -19.40 7.36
C ALA A 301 21.64 -19.18 6.37
N PRO A 302 21.99 -20.15 5.52
CA PRO A 302 23.00 -19.98 4.51
C PRO A 302 22.61 -18.89 3.50
N GLY A 303 23.60 -18.18 2.98
CA GLY A 303 23.42 -17.11 1.98
C GLY A 303 22.75 -15.84 2.52
N GLY A 304 22.63 -14.83 1.65
CA GLY A 304 22.08 -13.52 1.99
C GLY A 304 22.98 -12.68 2.89
N TYR A 305 22.49 -11.51 3.26
CA TYR A 305 23.21 -10.48 4.00
C TYR A 305 22.53 -10.16 5.32
N PHE A 306 23.31 -9.63 6.27
CA PHE A 306 22.78 -9.04 7.48
C PHE A 306 22.50 -7.56 7.25
N CYS A 307 21.35 -7.11 7.70
CA CYS A 307 20.84 -5.74 7.60
C CYS A 307 21.89 -4.74 8.12
N LYS A 308 22.29 -4.87 9.38
CA LYS A 308 23.29 -3.99 10.00
C LYS A 308 24.71 -4.30 9.56
N ASN A 309 25.15 -5.54 9.71
CA ASN A 309 26.56 -5.87 9.63
C ASN A 309 27.13 -5.92 8.19
N ASP A 310 26.28 -6.16 7.18
CA ASP A 310 26.74 -6.28 5.81
C ASP A 310 26.37 -5.07 4.93
N VAL A 311 25.12 -4.59 5.02
CA VAL A 311 24.61 -3.58 4.10
C VAL A 311 24.32 -2.23 4.75
N SER A 312 24.70 -2.09 6.02
CA SER A 312 24.68 -0.80 6.76
C SER A 312 23.29 -0.20 6.96
N GLN A 313 22.26 -1.05 7.12
CA GLN A 313 20.93 -0.64 7.57
C GLN A 313 20.82 -0.83 9.08
N ASP A 314 20.54 0.22 9.84
CA ASP A 314 20.31 0.13 11.30
C ASP A 314 18.94 0.72 11.70
N PRO A 315 17.85 -0.05 11.49
CA PRO A 315 16.50 0.40 11.83
C PRO A 315 16.29 0.70 13.31
N LEU A 316 17.07 0.12 14.21
CA LEU A 316 17.03 0.48 15.62
C LEU A 316 17.36 1.97 15.83
N VAL A 317 18.45 2.44 15.22
CA VAL A 317 18.85 3.84 15.26
C VAL A 317 17.81 4.75 14.62
N TRP A 318 17.17 4.30 13.51
CA TRP A 318 16.16 5.10 12.83
C TRP A 318 14.91 5.30 13.69
N PHE A 319 14.43 4.27 14.38
CA PHE A 319 13.32 4.38 15.33
C PHE A 319 13.69 5.22 16.55
N GLN A 320 14.90 5.02 17.14
CA GLN A 320 15.36 5.82 18.28
C GLN A 320 15.46 7.32 17.95
N ARG A 321 15.68 7.66 16.68
CA ARG A 321 15.72 9.04 16.19
C ARG A 321 14.37 9.55 15.71
N GLY A 322 13.33 8.70 15.64
CA GLY A 322 12.01 9.06 15.14
C GLY A 322 12.01 9.47 13.66
N ILE A 323 12.87 8.87 12.82
CA ILE A 323 13.03 9.25 11.42
C ILE A 323 12.43 8.24 10.42
N VAL A 324 11.70 7.25 10.91
CA VAL A 324 10.85 6.32 10.13
C VAL A 324 9.59 6.01 10.92
N ASP A 325 8.47 5.83 10.25
CA ASP A 325 7.19 5.46 10.87
C ASP A 325 7.08 3.95 11.06
N PHE A 326 7.51 3.17 10.10
CA PHE A 326 7.56 1.71 10.19
C PHE A 326 8.63 1.11 9.27
N ILE A 327 8.95 -0.15 9.49
CA ILE A 327 9.89 -0.90 8.64
C ILE A 327 9.28 -2.19 8.13
N VAL A 328 9.83 -2.66 6.99
CA VAL A 328 9.39 -3.90 6.35
C VAL A 328 10.59 -4.82 6.13
N PRO A 329 10.95 -5.67 7.12
CA PRO A 329 12.01 -6.66 6.94
C PRO A 329 11.58 -7.74 5.95
N MET A 330 12.38 -7.98 4.92
CA MET A 330 12.17 -8.98 3.86
C MET A 330 12.58 -10.37 4.36
N ILE A 331 11.74 -11.03 5.17
CA ILE A 331 12.03 -12.32 5.81
C ILE A 331 11.70 -13.46 4.84
N TYR A 332 12.43 -13.54 3.72
CA TYR A 332 12.23 -14.52 2.65
C TYR A 332 12.92 -15.86 2.97
N TYR A 333 12.65 -16.37 4.16
CA TYR A 333 13.12 -17.65 4.70
C TYR A 333 11.92 -18.49 5.10
N LYS A 334 12.09 -19.80 5.28
CA LYS A 334 11.04 -20.73 5.72
C LYS A 334 11.45 -21.52 6.94
N ASP A 335 10.52 -22.25 7.50
CA ASP A 335 10.72 -23.19 8.62
C ASP A 335 11.39 -22.52 9.82
N ALA A 336 12.28 -23.24 10.49
CA ALA A 336 12.97 -22.77 11.67
C ALA A 336 13.75 -21.44 11.45
N HIS A 337 14.21 -21.16 10.22
CA HIS A 337 14.91 -19.92 9.94
C HIS A 337 13.97 -18.71 9.94
N PHE A 338 12.75 -18.86 9.43
CA PHE A 338 11.74 -17.81 9.52
C PHE A 338 11.44 -17.47 10.98
N ASN A 339 11.11 -18.49 11.77
CA ASN A 339 10.78 -18.33 13.19
C ASN A 339 11.94 -17.68 13.97
N TYR A 340 13.17 -18.06 13.65
CA TYR A 340 14.36 -17.54 14.30
C TYR A 340 14.57 -16.04 14.01
N TYR A 341 14.38 -15.60 12.74
CA TYR A 341 14.55 -14.20 12.39
C TYR A 341 13.38 -13.34 12.85
N ILE A 342 12.14 -13.81 12.72
CA ILE A 342 11.00 -13.02 13.20
C ILE A 342 11.05 -12.82 14.72
N ALA A 343 11.48 -13.82 15.48
CA ALA A 343 11.70 -13.70 16.92
C ALA A 343 12.78 -12.67 17.26
N ASP A 344 13.87 -12.60 16.48
CA ASP A 344 14.92 -11.59 16.67
C ASP A 344 14.39 -10.18 16.39
N TRP A 345 13.65 -9.97 15.27
CA TRP A 345 13.00 -8.71 14.96
C TRP A 345 11.99 -8.28 16.01
N ALA A 346 11.12 -9.19 16.46
CA ALA A 346 10.11 -8.92 17.47
C ALA A 346 10.74 -8.55 18.82
N LYS A 347 11.82 -9.21 19.20
CA LYS A 347 12.49 -8.95 20.48
C LYS A 347 13.33 -7.67 20.48
N ARG A 348 14.06 -7.39 19.37
CA ARG A 348 15.08 -6.33 19.34
C ARG A 348 14.57 -5.02 18.80
N ILE A 349 13.66 -5.06 17.85
CA ILE A 349 13.26 -3.89 17.07
C ILE A 349 11.81 -3.48 17.34
N ALA A 350 10.88 -4.43 17.42
CA ALA A 350 9.47 -4.11 17.65
C ALA A 350 9.18 -3.26 18.91
N PRO A 351 9.96 -3.33 20.01
CA PRO A 351 9.77 -2.43 21.15
C PRO A 351 10.02 -0.95 20.84
N TYR A 352 10.68 -0.63 19.73
CA TYR A 352 11.06 0.74 19.35
C TYR A 352 10.18 1.32 18.23
N GLY A 353 9.49 0.47 17.48
CA GLY A 353 8.60 0.93 16.43
C GLY A 353 7.92 -0.18 15.63
N PRO A 354 6.93 0.19 14.80
CA PRO A 354 6.10 -0.74 14.06
C PRO A 354 6.85 -1.56 13.02
N ILE A 355 6.55 -2.86 12.95
CA ILE A 355 7.10 -3.79 11.96
C ILE A 355 5.98 -4.39 11.15
N VAL A 356 6.08 -4.32 9.82
CA VAL A 356 5.25 -5.05 8.85
C VAL A 356 6.10 -6.17 8.25
N ALA A 357 5.79 -7.43 8.51
CA ALA A 357 6.62 -8.54 8.07
C ALA A 357 6.54 -8.74 6.54
N GLY A 358 7.67 -8.70 5.85
CA GLY A 358 7.76 -8.97 4.41
C GLY A 358 7.90 -10.46 4.11
N LEU A 359 6.93 -11.03 3.39
CA LEU A 359 6.90 -12.44 2.97
C LEU A 359 7.23 -12.59 1.49
N GLY A 360 8.11 -13.53 1.18
CA GLY A 360 8.54 -13.80 -0.19
C GLY A 360 7.66 -14.83 -0.89
N VAL A 361 6.40 -14.53 -1.17
CA VAL A 361 5.46 -15.48 -1.81
C VAL A 361 5.88 -15.90 -3.22
N TYR A 362 6.73 -15.11 -3.90
CA TYR A 362 7.32 -15.49 -5.18
C TYR A 362 8.14 -16.80 -5.11
N ARG A 363 8.60 -17.18 -3.93
CA ARG A 363 9.30 -18.43 -3.67
C ARG A 363 8.48 -19.68 -3.96
N LEU A 364 7.16 -19.56 -3.99
CA LEU A 364 6.26 -20.66 -4.39
C LEU A 364 6.43 -21.01 -5.89
N TYR A 365 6.91 -20.06 -6.70
CA TYR A 365 6.94 -20.11 -8.15
C TYR A 365 8.35 -20.08 -8.75
N ASP A 366 9.38 -20.08 -7.88
CA ASP A 366 10.77 -20.22 -8.29
C ASP A 366 11.30 -21.65 -8.01
N ASN A 367 12.58 -21.87 -8.22
CA ASN A 367 13.23 -23.17 -7.98
C ASN A 367 13.50 -23.49 -6.49
N SER A 368 12.99 -22.71 -5.56
CA SER A 368 13.28 -22.84 -4.11
C SER A 368 12.51 -23.96 -3.40
N ARG A 369 11.56 -24.60 -4.09
CA ARG A 369 10.74 -25.70 -3.57
C ARG A 369 9.89 -25.34 -2.36
N TRP A 370 9.40 -24.10 -2.31
CA TRP A 370 8.44 -23.70 -1.28
C TRP A 370 7.06 -24.29 -1.60
N LYS A 371 6.27 -24.51 -0.53
CA LYS A 371 4.89 -24.99 -0.58
C LYS A 371 3.97 -23.97 0.09
N LEU A 372 2.68 -24.03 -0.21
CA LEU A 372 1.66 -23.20 0.47
C LEU A 372 1.73 -23.36 2.00
N GLN A 373 2.03 -24.58 2.49
CA GLN A 373 2.20 -24.83 3.92
C GLN A 373 3.32 -23.97 4.54
N ASP A 374 4.38 -23.65 3.81
CA ASP A 374 5.45 -22.78 4.31
C ASP A 374 4.92 -21.36 4.61
N ILE A 375 4.02 -20.85 3.73
CA ILE A 375 3.37 -19.55 3.95
C ILE A 375 2.36 -19.62 5.10
N TYR A 376 1.59 -20.70 5.23
CA TYR A 376 0.67 -20.87 6.37
C TYR A 376 1.42 -20.85 7.68
N ASN A 377 2.51 -21.60 7.80
CA ASN A 377 3.35 -21.62 8.99
C ASN A 377 3.93 -20.23 9.32
N GLN A 378 4.24 -19.42 8.30
CA GLN A 378 4.70 -18.04 8.49
C GLN A 378 3.58 -17.16 9.05
N LEU A 379 2.37 -17.20 8.46
CA LEU A 379 1.21 -16.44 8.92
C LEU A 379 0.80 -16.82 10.35
N ASP A 380 0.74 -18.12 10.62
CA ASP A 380 0.43 -18.64 11.96
C ASP A 380 1.49 -18.19 12.98
N THR A 381 2.78 -18.18 12.60
CA THR A 381 3.85 -17.65 13.45
C THR A 381 3.70 -16.15 13.70
N LEU A 382 3.39 -15.36 12.68
CA LEU A 382 3.25 -13.90 12.80
C LEU A 382 2.12 -13.50 13.74
N SER A 383 1.02 -14.26 13.79
CA SER A 383 -0.11 -13.99 14.69
C SER A 383 0.29 -13.94 16.17
N HIS A 384 1.36 -14.64 16.55
CA HIS A 384 1.87 -14.69 17.94
C HIS A 384 2.71 -13.47 18.35
N TYR A 385 3.24 -12.72 17.39
CA TYR A 385 4.17 -11.62 17.70
C TYR A 385 3.53 -10.23 17.76
N GLY A 386 2.25 -10.11 17.43
CA GLY A 386 1.54 -8.84 17.53
C GLY A 386 2.14 -7.70 16.68
N LEU A 387 2.76 -8.04 15.53
CA LEU A 387 3.31 -7.06 14.60
C LEU A 387 2.22 -6.21 13.95
N SER A 388 2.61 -5.10 13.33
CA SER A 388 1.68 -4.13 12.74
C SER A 388 1.09 -4.58 11.39
N GLY A 389 1.53 -5.73 10.87
CA GLY A 389 0.97 -6.28 9.65
C GLY A 389 1.92 -7.18 8.87
N VAL A 390 1.50 -7.48 7.65
CA VAL A 390 2.20 -8.34 6.70
C VAL A 390 2.20 -7.69 5.31
N SER A 391 3.27 -7.91 4.54
CA SER A 391 3.33 -7.52 3.14
C SER A 391 3.88 -8.66 2.29
N TYR A 392 3.37 -8.80 1.08
CA TYR A 392 3.66 -9.92 0.19
C TYR A 392 4.44 -9.46 -1.03
N TYR A 393 5.61 -10.02 -1.25
CA TYR A 393 6.40 -9.77 -2.44
C TYR A 393 6.23 -10.95 -3.41
N ARG A 394 5.59 -10.75 -4.57
CA ARG A 394 5.00 -9.54 -5.16
C ARG A 394 3.51 -9.74 -5.50
N ALA A 395 2.82 -8.70 -5.97
CA ALA A 395 1.38 -8.69 -6.17
C ALA A 395 0.85 -9.84 -7.02
N GLU A 396 1.39 -10.09 -8.22
CA GLU A 396 0.95 -11.16 -9.12
C GLU A 396 1.04 -12.55 -8.45
N GLN A 397 2.16 -12.84 -7.78
CA GLN A 397 2.32 -14.12 -7.08
C GLN A 397 1.46 -14.23 -5.83
N PHE A 398 1.18 -13.13 -5.15
CA PHE A 398 0.25 -13.13 -4.03
C PHE A 398 -1.16 -13.50 -4.50
N LEU A 399 -1.65 -12.88 -5.57
CA LEU A 399 -2.96 -13.20 -6.14
C LEU A 399 -3.04 -14.64 -6.63
N GLN A 400 -2.01 -15.11 -7.33
CA GLN A 400 -1.89 -16.50 -7.75
C GLN A 400 -1.88 -17.48 -6.56
N MET A 401 -1.22 -17.13 -5.46
CA MET A 401 -1.25 -17.88 -4.22
C MET A 401 -2.65 -17.87 -3.60
N TYR A 402 -3.27 -16.68 -3.49
CA TYR A 402 -4.59 -16.51 -2.88
C TYR A 402 -5.65 -17.41 -3.54
N ASP A 403 -5.66 -17.48 -4.87
CA ASP A 403 -6.60 -18.33 -5.62
C ASP A 403 -6.42 -19.83 -5.36
N GLN A 404 -5.27 -20.24 -4.81
CA GLN A 404 -4.98 -21.64 -4.44
C GLN A 404 -5.25 -21.94 -2.96
N LEU A 405 -5.58 -20.91 -2.14
CA LEU A 405 -5.88 -21.10 -0.73
C LEU A 405 -7.22 -21.82 -0.54
N PRO A 406 -7.35 -22.75 0.42
CA PRO A 406 -8.65 -23.25 0.85
C PRO A 406 -9.49 -22.12 1.44
N ALA A 407 -10.82 -22.26 1.36
CA ALA A 407 -11.77 -21.22 1.76
C ALA A 407 -11.51 -20.68 3.18
N GLU A 408 -11.22 -21.55 4.15
CA GLU A 408 -10.92 -21.16 5.53
C GLU A 408 -9.72 -20.20 5.64
N ARG A 409 -8.69 -20.40 4.81
CA ARG A 409 -7.50 -19.52 4.78
C ARG A 409 -7.77 -18.22 4.04
N GLN A 410 -8.60 -18.25 2.99
CA GLN A 410 -9.08 -17.03 2.33
C GLN A 410 -9.90 -16.20 3.32
N ASP A 411 -10.81 -16.83 4.07
CA ASP A 411 -11.63 -16.19 5.08
C ASP A 411 -10.80 -15.49 6.16
N GLN A 412 -9.70 -16.11 6.62
CA GLN A 412 -8.78 -15.48 7.58
C GLN A 412 -8.16 -14.20 7.03
N LEU A 413 -7.79 -14.16 5.75
CA LEU A 413 -7.26 -12.95 5.10
C LEU A 413 -8.34 -11.88 4.89
N LEU A 414 -9.61 -12.28 4.84
CA LEU A 414 -10.75 -11.39 4.65
C LEU A 414 -11.34 -10.84 5.96
N LEU A 415 -10.86 -11.30 7.13
CA LEU A 415 -11.30 -10.73 8.41
C LEU A 415 -11.13 -9.20 8.39
N PRO A 416 -12.18 -8.44 8.71
CA PRO A 416 -12.11 -6.99 8.70
C PRO A 416 -11.01 -6.47 9.64
N THR A 417 -10.21 -5.53 9.15
CA THR A 417 -9.15 -4.89 9.94
C THR A 417 -8.94 -3.46 9.49
N ARG A 418 -8.66 -2.56 10.43
CA ARG A 418 -8.24 -1.19 10.11
C ARG A 418 -6.77 -1.16 9.69
N ARG A 419 -6.35 -0.10 9.01
CA ARG A 419 -4.92 0.18 8.86
C ARG A 419 -4.36 0.79 10.14
N PRO A 420 -3.11 0.50 10.52
CA PRO A 420 -2.39 1.27 11.52
C PRO A 420 -2.20 2.71 11.04
N ALA A 421 -2.26 3.68 11.95
CA ALA A 421 -1.95 5.07 11.65
C ALA A 421 -0.44 5.28 11.58
N PHE A 422 0.01 5.93 10.50
CA PHE A 422 1.40 6.31 10.27
C PHE A 422 1.49 7.74 9.73
N GLY A 423 2.64 8.40 9.92
CA GLY A 423 2.80 9.81 9.62
C GLY A 423 2.12 10.72 10.65
N ALA A 424 2.03 12.01 10.36
CA ALA A 424 1.31 12.96 11.20
C ALA A 424 -0.20 12.91 10.91
N GLU A 425 -0.99 13.52 11.79
CA GLU A 425 -2.43 13.74 11.57
C GLU A 425 -2.69 14.44 10.22
N PRO A 426 -3.82 14.14 9.55
CA PRO A 426 -4.20 14.80 8.32
C PRO A 426 -4.24 16.32 8.47
N ARG A 427 -3.87 17.06 7.42
CA ARG A 427 -3.88 18.55 7.42
C ARG A 427 -5.27 19.12 7.66
N ILE A 428 -6.30 18.47 7.14
CA ILE A 428 -7.69 18.83 7.41
C ILE A 428 -8.13 18.01 8.62
N PRO A 429 -8.41 18.66 9.78
CA PRO A 429 -8.89 17.94 10.95
C PRO A 429 -10.21 17.22 10.67
N PHE A 430 -10.40 16.08 11.30
CA PHE A 430 -11.66 15.34 11.18
C PHE A 430 -12.84 16.11 11.78
N GLY A 431 -13.96 16.12 11.05
CA GLY A 431 -15.26 16.54 11.53
C GLY A 431 -15.99 15.41 12.26
N MET A 432 -17.26 15.62 12.52
CA MET A 432 -18.16 14.65 13.17
C MET A 432 -19.08 14.01 12.13
N ALA A 433 -19.08 12.69 12.11
CA ALA A 433 -20.07 11.92 11.35
C ALA A 433 -21.27 11.59 12.24
N LYS A 434 -22.45 11.41 11.62
CA LYS A 434 -23.68 10.98 12.29
C LYS A 434 -24.46 10.05 11.39
N VAL A 435 -24.81 8.86 11.87
CA VAL A 435 -25.73 7.96 11.17
C VAL A 435 -27.11 8.62 11.15
N GLU A 436 -27.66 8.85 9.96
CA GLU A 436 -28.95 9.53 9.77
C GLU A 436 -30.07 8.53 9.51
N GLU A 437 -29.81 7.49 8.73
CA GLU A 437 -30.85 6.56 8.30
C GLU A 437 -30.32 5.14 8.09
N ILE A 438 -31.15 4.17 8.43
CA ILE A 438 -30.94 2.75 8.16
C ILE A 438 -32.17 2.23 7.41
N VAL A 439 -31.99 1.91 6.12
CA VAL A 439 -33.08 1.43 5.26
C VAL A 439 -32.94 -0.08 5.10
N ASP A 440 -33.94 -0.83 5.58
CA ASP A 440 -34.05 -2.28 5.39
C ASP A 440 -34.67 -2.58 4.03
N GLN A 441 -33.94 -3.28 3.19
CA GLN A 441 -34.34 -3.72 1.85
C GLN A 441 -34.56 -5.24 1.78
N GLY A 442 -34.76 -5.88 2.93
CA GLY A 442 -34.97 -7.32 3.07
C GLY A 442 -33.65 -8.08 3.23
N GLU A 443 -32.91 -8.34 2.17
CA GLU A 443 -31.62 -9.04 2.24
C GLU A 443 -30.44 -8.11 2.49
N ARG A 444 -30.67 -6.80 2.38
CA ARG A 444 -29.64 -5.77 2.50
C ARG A 444 -30.09 -4.63 3.38
N LEU A 445 -29.12 -4.00 4.04
CA LEU A 445 -29.33 -2.74 4.75
C LEU A 445 -28.49 -1.66 4.06
N THR A 446 -29.11 -0.50 3.83
CA THR A 446 -28.39 0.70 3.43
C THR A 446 -28.31 1.63 4.64
N ILE A 447 -27.09 1.92 5.08
CA ILE A 447 -26.79 2.84 6.17
C ILE A 447 -26.27 4.12 5.56
N SER A 448 -26.87 5.27 5.87
CA SER A 448 -26.45 6.59 5.42
C SER A 448 -26.07 7.49 6.59
N TRP A 449 -25.18 8.44 6.33
CA TRP A 449 -24.66 9.37 7.35
C TRP A 449 -24.41 10.76 6.79
N SER A 450 -24.49 11.74 7.68
CA SER A 450 -24.03 13.09 7.46
C SER A 450 -22.59 13.28 7.98
N TYR A 451 -21.97 14.36 7.55
CA TYR A 451 -20.65 14.78 8.01
C TYR A 451 -20.61 16.31 8.00
N ASP A 452 -20.14 16.92 9.08
CA ASP A 452 -20.23 18.36 9.31
C ASP A 452 -19.20 19.20 8.57
N LEU A 453 -18.26 18.56 7.84
CA LEU A 453 -17.34 19.26 6.94
C LEU A 453 -17.83 19.22 5.49
N GLN A 454 -17.56 20.32 4.77
CA GLN A 454 -17.85 20.41 3.34
C GLN A 454 -16.72 19.74 2.53
N GLU A 455 -17.10 19.00 1.50
CA GLU A 455 -16.14 18.40 0.56
C GLU A 455 -15.51 19.47 -0.36
N PRO A 456 -14.29 19.25 -0.85
CA PRO A 456 -13.48 18.03 -0.65
C PRO A 456 -12.62 18.08 0.62
N THR A 457 -12.74 17.08 1.50
CA THR A 457 -11.88 16.93 2.69
C THR A 457 -10.78 15.88 2.51
N GLY A 458 -10.91 15.00 1.50
CA GLY A 458 -10.08 13.80 1.36
C GLY A 458 -10.38 12.73 2.42
N HIS A 459 -11.39 12.93 3.27
CA HIS A 459 -11.77 11.96 4.30
C HIS A 459 -12.69 10.89 3.71
N THR A 460 -12.49 9.68 4.19
CA THR A 460 -13.31 8.50 3.97
C THR A 460 -14.02 8.11 5.26
N PHE A 461 -14.74 6.98 5.27
CA PHE A 461 -15.48 6.54 6.45
C PHE A 461 -15.26 5.06 6.71
N ASN A 462 -15.16 4.70 7.98
CA ASN A 462 -15.25 3.34 8.46
C ASN A 462 -16.66 3.13 9.03
N LEU A 463 -17.32 2.02 8.69
CA LEU A 463 -18.61 1.60 9.21
C LEU A 463 -18.43 0.41 10.12
N TYR A 464 -18.98 0.49 11.32
CA TYR A 464 -18.94 -0.56 12.34
C TYR A 464 -20.33 -0.91 12.84
N TYR A 465 -20.44 -2.10 13.44
CA TYR A 465 -21.52 -2.42 14.36
C TYR A 465 -20.99 -3.08 15.64
N ARG A 466 -21.84 -3.08 16.68
CA ARG A 466 -21.71 -3.94 17.86
C ARG A 466 -23.09 -4.42 18.30
N LEU A 467 -23.12 -5.43 19.16
CA LEU A 467 -24.36 -5.82 19.83
C LEU A 467 -24.75 -4.77 20.86
N TYR A 468 -26.00 -4.31 20.83
CA TYR A 468 -26.51 -3.33 21.80
C TYR A 468 -26.64 -3.96 23.19
N GLY A 469 -26.27 -3.23 24.22
CA GLY A 469 -26.29 -3.71 25.61
C GLY A 469 -25.22 -4.74 25.96
N SER A 470 -24.32 -5.04 25.04
CA SER A 470 -23.19 -5.91 25.31
C SER A 470 -22.13 -5.24 26.17
N HIS A 471 -21.41 -6.06 26.95
CA HIS A 471 -20.32 -5.62 27.82
C HIS A 471 -19.17 -4.91 27.11
N LEU A 472 -18.31 -4.28 27.91
CA LEU A 472 -17.02 -3.64 27.55
C LEU A 472 -16.18 -4.44 26.57
N ASP A 473 -16.27 -5.77 26.63
CA ASP A 473 -15.43 -6.69 25.87
C ASP A 473 -15.99 -7.04 24.48
N CYS A 474 -17.18 -6.52 24.10
CA CYS A 474 -17.68 -6.68 22.74
C CYS A 474 -17.03 -5.66 21.81
N PRO A 475 -16.06 -6.06 20.98
CA PRO A 475 -15.39 -5.15 20.09
C PRO A 475 -16.35 -4.66 19.01
N LEU A 476 -16.04 -3.48 18.46
CA LEU A 476 -16.64 -3.04 17.21
C LEU A 476 -16.27 -4.03 16.10
N VAL A 477 -17.26 -4.42 15.31
CA VAL A 477 -17.04 -5.21 14.10
C VAL A 477 -17.02 -4.26 12.91
N LEU A 478 -15.92 -4.24 12.19
CA LEU A 478 -15.76 -3.42 10.99
C LEU A 478 -16.54 -4.05 9.84
N LEU A 479 -17.46 -3.31 9.25
CA LEU A 479 -18.25 -3.73 8.08
C LEU A 479 -17.73 -3.16 6.77
N GLY A 480 -17.14 -1.98 6.81
CA GLY A 480 -16.54 -1.31 5.66
C GLY A 480 -15.47 -0.33 6.10
N GLN A 481 -14.38 -0.24 5.32
CA GLN A 481 -13.29 0.70 5.58
C GLN A 481 -13.08 1.63 4.38
N ASN A 482 -12.66 2.86 4.67
CA ASN A 482 -12.37 3.90 3.67
C ASN A 482 -13.45 4.05 2.60
N LEU A 483 -14.69 4.05 3.04
CA LEU A 483 -15.86 4.29 2.19
C LEU A 483 -15.81 5.75 1.72
N ALA A 484 -15.77 5.97 0.41
CA ALA A 484 -15.69 7.33 -0.16
C ALA A 484 -17.02 8.10 -0.10
N GLY A 485 -18.15 7.41 -0.02
CA GLY A 485 -19.48 8.02 -0.03
C GLY A 485 -20.05 8.30 1.36
N ARG A 486 -21.30 8.75 1.40
CA ARG A 486 -22.09 9.00 2.63
C ARG A 486 -23.09 7.88 2.91
N SER A 487 -22.94 6.73 2.28
CA SER A 487 -23.77 5.55 2.52
C SER A 487 -23.01 4.28 2.21
N ALA A 488 -23.41 3.20 2.83
CA ALA A 488 -22.94 1.85 2.53
C ALA A 488 -24.10 0.87 2.55
N THR A 489 -24.06 -0.10 1.63
CA THR A 489 -25.04 -1.20 1.59
C THR A 489 -24.35 -2.49 1.99
N ILE A 490 -24.83 -3.15 3.03
CA ILE A 490 -24.32 -4.40 3.56
C ILE A 490 -25.35 -5.52 3.40
N SER A 491 -24.91 -6.80 3.36
CA SER A 491 -25.82 -7.93 3.51
C SER A 491 -26.27 -8.07 4.97
N ARG A 492 -27.54 -8.35 5.19
CA ARG A 492 -28.05 -8.68 6.53
C ARG A 492 -27.43 -9.93 7.12
N ASP A 493 -26.98 -10.85 6.29
CA ASP A 493 -26.31 -12.09 6.73
C ASP A 493 -25.00 -11.84 7.50
N PHE A 494 -24.49 -10.60 7.48
CA PHE A 494 -23.34 -10.21 8.32
C PHE A 494 -23.72 -9.86 9.74
N LEU A 495 -25.02 -9.72 10.02
CA LEU A 495 -25.53 -9.38 11.33
C LEU A 495 -26.15 -10.62 11.98
N PRO A 496 -25.96 -10.81 13.29
CA PRO A 496 -26.69 -11.83 14.03
C PRO A 496 -28.20 -11.59 13.92
N GLU A 497 -28.97 -12.65 13.89
CA GLU A 497 -30.41 -12.58 13.79
C GLU A 497 -31.06 -12.41 15.16
N ASP A 498 -32.26 -11.77 15.18
CA ASP A 498 -33.10 -11.54 16.36
C ASP A 498 -32.38 -10.80 17.50
N VAL A 499 -31.48 -9.90 17.14
CA VAL A 499 -30.72 -9.06 18.08
C VAL A 499 -30.83 -7.58 17.72
N LEU A 500 -30.67 -6.75 18.73
CA LEU A 500 -30.50 -5.31 18.57
C LEU A 500 -29.01 -5.01 18.33
N VAL A 501 -28.71 -4.37 17.21
CA VAL A 501 -27.35 -3.93 16.86
C VAL A 501 -27.28 -2.41 16.86
N GLU A 502 -26.08 -1.92 17.08
CA GLU A 502 -25.78 -0.49 17.10
C GLU A 502 -24.72 -0.20 16.04
N PHE A 503 -25.06 0.67 15.06
CA PHE A 503 -24.15 1.07 13.98
C PHE A 503 -23.41 2.35 14.32
N PHE A 504 -22.15 2.43 13.90
CA PHE A 504 -21.29 3.59 14.08
C PHE A 504 -20.56 3.90 12.79
N VAL A 505 -20.29 5.19 12.59
CA VAL A 505 -19.46 5.70 11.49
C VAL A 505 -18.31 6.52 12.06
N GLU A 506 -17.13 6.34 11.52
CA GLU A 506 -15.90 7.01 11.92
C GLU A 506 -15.23 7.61 10.68
N PRO A 507 -14.98 8.94 10.65
CA PRO A 507 -14.15 9.52 9.59
C PRO A 507 -12.74 8.94 9.62
N ALA A 508 -12.16 8.69 8.45
CA ALA A 508 -10.84 8.06 8.33
C ALA A 508 -10.03 8.68 7.19
N ALA A 509 -8.71 8.64 7.31
CA ALA A 509 -7.77 8.96 6.26
C ALA A 509 -7.08 7.69 5.73
N PHE A 510 -6.56 7.73 4.52
CA PHE A 510 -5.80 6.62 3.94
C PHE A 510 -4.50 6.32 4.71
N SER A 511 -3.96 7.29 5.44
CA SER A 511 -2.84 7.13 6.38
C SER A 511 -3.16 6.25 7.61
N GLY A 512 -4.43 5.85 7.80
CA GLY A 512 -4.89 5.05 8.95
C GLY A 512 -5.35 5.86 10.15
N HIS A 513 -5.14 7.18 10.17
CA HIS A 513 -5.68 8.06 11.20
C HIS A 513 -7.21 8.11 11.11
N THR A 514 -7.87 8.26 12.26
CA THR A 514 -9.32 8.30 12.34
C THR A 514 -9.80 9.42 13.26
N GLY A 515 -10.97 9.97 12.94
CA GLY A 515 -11.66 10.93 13.79
C GLY A 515 -12.42 10.25 14.92
N LYS A 516 -13.36 10.98 15.48
CA LYS A 516 -14.23 10.44 16.53
C LYS A 516 -15.32 9.53 15.95
N LEU A 517 -15.59 8.43 16.65
CA LEU A 517 -16.71 7.57 16.37
C LEU A 517 -18.03 8.35 16.54
N SER A 518 -18.99 8.16 15.65
CA SER A 518 -20.35 8.74 15.79
C SER A 518 -21.07 8.23 17.02
N ALA A 519 -22.16 8.87 17.41
CA ALA A 519 -23.15 8.23 18.27
C ALA A 519 -23.71 6.96 17.59
N GLY A 520 -24.06 5.96 18.37
CA GLY A 520 -24.63 4.72 17.88
C GLY A 520 -26.05 4.90 17.36
N ALA A 521 -26.39 4.24 16.25
CA ALA A 521 -27.73 4.16 15.70
C ALA A 521 -28.27 2.73 15.79
N LEU A 522 -29.42 2.57 16.45
CA LEU A 522 -29.98 1.26 16.77
C LEU A 522 -30.75 0.66 15.60
N TYR A 523 -30.60 -0.63 15.38
CA TYR A 523 -31.36 -1.43 14.42
C TYR A 523 -31.65 -2.82 14.99
N TYR A 524 -32.90 -3.27 14.91
CA TYR A 524 -33.31 -4.62 15.30
C TYR A 524 -33.33 -5.54 14.08
N ASN A 525 -32.43 -6.51 14.02
CA ASN A 525 -32.31 -7.47 12.92
C ASN A 525 -33.28 -8.64 13.12
N SER A 526 -34.56 -8.46 12.82
CA SER A 526 -35.61 -9.47 12.98
C SER A 526 -35.79 -10.37 11.76
N ARG A 527 -35.99 -11.67 11.97
CA ARG A 527 -36.39 -12.64 10.92
C ARG A 527 -37.84 -12.52 10.50
N GLU A 528 -38.73 -11.98 11.37
CA GLU A 528 -40.20 -12.05 11.15
C GLU A 528 -40.73 -11.08 10.08
N LEU A 529 -39.98 -10.16 9.55
CA LEU A 529 -40.41 -9.21 8.52
C LEU A 529 -40.49 -9.77 7.09
N LYS A 530 -40.37 -11.10 6.92
CA LYS A 530 -40.55 -11.80 5.63
C LYS A 530 -41.96 -12.37 5.49
N LYS A 531 -43.03 -11.56 5.72
CA LYS A 531 -44.37 -11.94 5.32
C LYS A 531 -44.98 -10.94 4.37
#